data_43b0786b9bacb08511d07cf4fb01d2d4
#
_entry.id   43b0786b9bacb08511d07cf4fb01d2d4
#
_cell.length_a   1.000
_cell.length_b   1.000
_cell.length_c   1.000
_cell.angle_alpha   90.00
_cell.angle_beta   90.00
_cell.angle_gamma   90.00
#
_symmetry.space_group_name_H-M   'P 1'
#
loop_
_entity.id
_entity.type
_entity.pdbx_description
1 polymer ?
#
loop_
_entity_poly.entity_id
_entity_poly.type
_entity_poly.pdbx_seq_one_letter_code
_entity_poly.pdbx_strand_id
1 'polypeptide(L)'
;MKTRLPTLQEIDELVSFLPRLSEEGFQPVTNWRGGNRGSDDARTLPWPQYQAIVTEFFRIAAKECWSDYDYRPDDAGRLLMDEETVRSASLEQIKTMLTFCVRGERFSDGHWAAMIEGGHIRRLLERLTELRSPCD
;
A
#
# COMPACT_ATOMS: atom_id res chain seq x y z
N MET A 1 11.55 12.22 -12.12
CA MET A 1 10.46 12.87 -12.83
C MET A 1 9.20 12.88 -12.00
N LYS A 2 8.68 14.05 -11.73
CA LYS A 2 7.49 14.16 -10.90
C LYS A 2 6.23 13.95 -11.71
N THR A 3 5.34 13.17 -11.14
CA THR A 3 4.01 13.00 -11.73
C THR A 3 3.09 14.09 -11.18
N ARG A 4 1.95 14.25 -11.82
CA ARG A 4 0.96 15.21 -11.31
C ARG A 4 0.41 14.74 -9.98
N LEU A 5 -0.09 15.68 -9.19
CA LEU A 5 -0.76 15.33 -7.95
C LEU A 5 -2.17 14.80 -8.25
N PRO A 6 -2.69 13.89 -7.42
CA PRO A 6 -4.03 13.37 -7.63
C PRO A 6 -5.10 14.44 -7.40
N THR A 7 -6.21 14.29 -8.09
CA THR A 7 -7.36 15.14 -7.91
C THR A 7 -8.15 14.70 -6.68
N LEU A 8 -9.10 15.54 -6.25
CA LEU A 8 -9.98 15.16 -5.13
C LEU A 8 -10.72 13.87 -5.41
N GLN A 9 -11.15 13.69 -6.65
CA GLN A 9 -11.86 12.46 -7.02
C GLN A 9 -10.97 11.25 -6.90
N GLU A 10 -9.70 11.39 -7.29
CA GLU A 10 -8.74 10.30 -7.17
C GLU A 10 -8.41 9.99 -5.72
N ILE A 11 -8.34 11.02 -4.88
CA ILE A 11 -8.14 10.82 -3.45
C ILE A 11 -9.35 10.07 -2.86
N ASP A 12 -10.57 10.48 -3.23
CA ASP A 12 -11.78 9.82 -2.76
C ASP A 12 -11.81 8.35 -3.17
N GLU A 13 -11.38 8.07 -4.39
CA GLU A 13 -11.33 6.69 -4.87
C GLU A 13 -10.43 5.84 -3.99
N LEU A 14 -9.25 6.34 -3.67
CA LEU A 14 -8.31 5.57 -2.87
C LEU A 14 -8.79 5.46 -1.42
N VAL A 15 -9.28 6.56 -0.84
CA VAL A 15 -9.74 6.59 0.55
C VAL A 15 -10.94 5.67 0.75
N SER A 16 -11.72 5.43 -0.30
CA SER A 16 -12.91 4.58 -0.19
C SER A 16 -12.60 3.18 0.28
N PHE A 17 -11.35 2.75 0.16
CA PHE A 17 -10.93 1.42 0.63
C PHE A 17 -10.69 1.38 2.14
N LEU A 18 -10.59 2.53 2.78
CA LEU A 18 -10.20 2.59 4.20
C LEU A 18 -11.06 1.73 5.12
N PRO A 19 -12.40 1.84 5.07
CA PRO A 19 -13.22 1.05 5.99
C PRO A 19 -13.04 -0.45 5.81
N ARG A 20 -12.89 -0.88 4.57
CA ARG A 20 -12.80 -2.32 4.26
C ARG A 20 -11.44 -2.89 4.62
N LEU A 21 -10.38 -2.15 4.32
CA LEU A 21 -9.02 -2.63 4.62
C LEU A 21 -8.69 -2.52 6.09
N SER A 22 -9.43 -1.69 6.84
CA SER A 22 -9.21 -1.49 8.26
C SER A 22 -10.18 -2.28 9.13
N GLU A 23 -11.01 -3.10 8.53
CA GLU A 23 -12.00 -3.88 9.26
C GLU A 23 -11.32 -4.83 10.21
N GLU A 24 -11.85 -4.94 11.43
CA GLU A 24 -11.28 -5.81 12.42
C GLU A 24 -11.31 -7.26 11.92
N GLY A 25 -10.18 -7.92 12.03
CA GLY A 25 -10.06 -9.29 11.56
C GLY A 25 -9.85 -9.44 10.07
N PHE A 26 -9.67 -8.32 9.36
CA PHE A 26 -9.44 -8.40 7.92
C PHE A 26 -8.14 -9.15 7.62
N GLN A 27 -8.24 -10.15 6.76
CA GLN A 27 -7.08 -10.93 6.35
C GLN A 27 -6.81 -10.67 4.87
N PRO A 28 -5.73 -9.94 4.53
CA PRO A 28 -5.46 -9.60 3.13
C PRO A 28 -5.15 -10.80 2.26
N VAL A 29 -4.56 -11.85 2.82
CA VAL A 29 -4.19 -13.05 2.08
C VAL A 29 -5.23 -14.13 2.30
N THR A 30 -5.81 -14.63 1.19
CA THR A 30 -6.78 -15.71 1.29
C THR A 30 -6.09 -17.06 1.39
N ASN A 31 -4.93 -17.19 0.77
CA ASN A 31 -4.23 -18.46 0.71
C ASN A 31 -2.80 -18.21 0.27
N TRP A 32 -1.90 -19.10 0.68
CA TRP A 32 -0.54 -19.13 0.17
C TRP A 32 -0.42 -20.23 -0.84
N ARG A 33 0.00 -19.87 -2.03
CA ARG A 33 0.16 -20.84 -3.12
C ARG A 33 1.61 -21.17 -3.31
N GLY A 34 1.85 -22.30 -4.02
CA GLY A 34 3.19 -22.77 -4.27
C GLY A 34 3.79 -23.38 -3.03
N GLY A 35 5.10 -23.35 -2.95
CA GLY A 35 5.78 -24.00 -1.86
C GLY A 35 5.67 -25.49 -1.99
N ASN A 36 6.32 -26.16 -1.07
CA ASN A 36 6.42 -27.59 -1.15
C ASN A 36 5.51 -28.31 -0.17
N ARG A 37 4.69 -29.18 -0.70
CA ARG A 37 3.81 -30.00 0.12
C ARG A 37 4.02 -31.46 -0.22
N GLY A 38 5.24 -31.92 -0.01
CA GLY A 38 5.53 -33.32 -0.25
C GLY A 38 5.86 -33.63 -1.69
N SER A 39 6.13 -32.65 -2.49
CA SER A 39 6.55 -32.85 -3.86
C SER A 39 8.05 -32.74 -3.96
N ASP A 40 8.64 -33.61 -4.76
CA ASP A 40 10.07 -33.60 -4.98
C ASP A 40 10.53 -32.39 -5.75
N ASP A 41 9.62 -31.80 -6.50
CA ASP A 41 9.95 -30.65 -7.33
C ASP A 41 9.73 -29.34 -6.66
N ALA A 42 9.52 -29.37 -5.40
CA ALA A 42 9.11 -28.19 -4.71
C ALA A 42 10.24 -27.20 -4.62
N ARG A 43 10.50 -26.57 -5.68
CA ARG A 43 11.47 -25.49 -5.72
C ARG A 43 10.79 -24.15 -5.61
N THR A 44 9.47 -24.16 -5.71
CA THR A 44 8.69 -22.92 -5.72
C THR A 44 8.48 -22.46 -4.31
N LEU A 45 8.93 -21.24 -4.02
CA LEU A 45 8.63 -20.60 -2.74
C LEU A 45 7.15 -20.25 -2.71
N PRO A 46 6.51 -20.32 -1.54
CA PRO A 46 5.11 -19.95 -1.47
C PRO A 46 4.91 -18.47 -1.78
N TRP A 47 3.82 -18.16 -2.46
CA TRP A 47 3.46 -16.77 -2.73
C TRP A 47 2.02 -16.55 -2.28
N PRO A 48 1.70 -15.30 -1.87
CA PRO A 48 0.37 -15.01 -1.35
C PRO A 48 -0.65 -14.88 -2.47
N GLN A 49 -1.86 -15.34 -2.19
CA GLN A 49 -3.00 -15.07 -3.03
C GLN A 49 -3.86 -14.06 -2.28
N TYR A 50 -3.93 -12.85 -2.78
CA TYR A 50 -4.61 -11.75 -2.08
C TYR A 50 -6.10 -11.75 -2.36
N GLN A 51 -6.87 -11.19 -1.42
CA GLN A 51 -8.27 -10.93 -1.66
C GLN A 51 -8.42 -9.92 -2.80
N ALA A 52 -9.53 -10.03 -3.53
CA ALA A 52 -9.74 -9.15 -4.67
C ALA A 52 -9.68 -7.68 -4.29
N ILE A 53 -10.18 -7.32 -3.10
CA ILE A 53 -10.16 -5.93 -2.65
C ILE A 53 -8.73 -5.42 -2.50
N VAL A 54 -7.80 -6.28 -2.06
CA VAL A 54 -6.39 -5.90 -1.90
C VAL A 54 -5.76 -5.66 -3.26
N THR A 55 -5.98 -6.58 -4.19
CA THR A 55 -5.45 -6.44 -5.54
C THR A 55 -5.97 -5.17 -6.19
N GLU A 56 -7.26 -4.90 -6.01
CA GLU A 56 -7.87 -3.71 -6.57
C GLU A 56 -7.29 -2.44 -5.98
N PHE A 57 -7.10 -2.42 -4.66
CA PHE A 57 -6.51 -1.26 -4.00
C PHE A 57 -5.12 -0.95 -4.57
N PHE A 58 -4.26 -1.97 -4.65
CA PHE A 58 -2.90 -1.74 -5.12
C PHE A 58 -2.85 -1.44 -6.61
N ARG A 59 -3.83 -1.93 -7.38
CA ARG A 59 -3.94 -1.57 -8.79
C ARG A 59 -4.18 -0.07 -8.93
N ILE A 60 -5.07 0.47 -8.09
CA ILE A 60 -5.36 1.90 -8.12
C ILE A 60 -4.19 2.70 -7.58
N ALA A 61 -3.58 2.22 -6.49
CA ALA A 61 -2.44 2.92 -5.90
C ALA A 61 -1.22 2.93 -6.81
N ALA A 62 -1.19 2.08 -7.83
CA ALA A 62 -0.09 2.04 -8.79
C ALA A 62 -0.28 3.01 -9.95
N LYS A 63 -1.40 3.72 -10.01
CA LYS A 63 -1.62 4.68 -11.08
C LYS A 63 -0.60 5.79 -11.04
N GLU A 64 -0.40 6.42 -12.19
CA GLU A 64 0.60 7.48 -12.31
C GLU A 64 0.42 8.58 -11.27
N CYS A 65 -0.81 8.98 -11.00
CA CYS A 65 -1.06 10.06 -10.06
C CYS A 65 -0.62 9.72 -8.63
N TRP A 66 -0.46 8.44 -8.31
CA TRP A 66 -0.02 7.99 -7.00
C TRP A 66 1.44 7.53 -6.99
N SER A 67 2.12 7.57 -8.14
CA SER A 67 3.47 7.05 -8.25
C SER A 67 4.52 8.13 -8.14
N ASP A 68 5.61 7.80 -7.47
CA ASP A 68 6.81 8.61 -7.40
C ASP A 68 7.93 7.80 -8.03
N TYR A 69 8.23 8.11 -9.28
CA TYR A 69 9.23 7.33 -10.02
C TYR A 69 10.66 7.59 -9.56
N ASP A 70 10.84 8.63 -8.75
CA ASP A 70 12.16 8.96 -8.20
C ASP A 70 12.31 8.49 -6.77
N TYR A 71 11.40 7.67 -6.27
CA TYR A 71 11.43 7.26 -4.88
C TYR A 71 12.67 6.41 -4.59
N ARG A 72 13.15 6.54 -3.37
CA ARG A 72 14.25 5.72 -2.88
C ARG A 72 13.69 4.79 -1.81
N PRO A 73 13.80 3.47 -2.01
CA PRO A 73 13.17 2.53 -1.08
C PRO A 73 13.56 2.73 0.38
N ASP A 74 14.85 3.00 0.64
CA ASP A 74 15.30 3.18 2.03
C ASP A 74 14.69 4.41 2.66
N ASP A 75 14.64 5.51 1.92
CA ASP A 75 14.07 6.76 2.43
C ASP A 75 12.57 6.63 2.60
N ALA A 76 11.90 6.04 1.61
CA ALA A 76 10.45 5.89 1.65
C ALA A 76 10.03 4.99 2.80
N GLY A 77 10.76 3.90 3.02
CA GLY A 77 10.46 2.99 4.12
C GLY A 77 10.65 3.67 5.47
N ARG A 78 11.68 4.50 5.58
CA ARG A 78 11.95 5.22 6.83
C ARG A 78 10.83 6.20 7.15
N LEU A 79 10.34 6.92 6.13
CA LEU A 79 9.21 7.82 6.32
C LEU A 79 7.98 7.07 6.78
N LEU A 80 7.71 5.95 6.14
CA LEU A 80 6.51 5.16 6.41
C LEU A 80 6.50 4.60 7.83
N MET A 81 7.67 4.25 8.35
CA MET A 81 7.77 3.65 9.68
C MET A 81 7.66 4.67 10.81
N ASP A 82 7.74 5.95 10.49
CA ASP A 82 7.63 7.00 11.48
C ASP A 82 6.20 7.55 11.48
N GLU A 83 5.42 7.19 12.50
CA GLU A 83 4.02 7.58 12.56
C GLU A 83 3.83 9.08 12.56
N GLU A 84 4.72 9.83 13.21
CA GLU A 84 4.63 11.27 13.21
C GLU A 84 4.79 11.85 11.81
N THR A 85 5.73 11.27 11.05
CA THR A 85 5.93 11.69 9.67
C THR A 85 4.69 11.45 8.84
N VAL A 86 4.05 10.29 9.02
CA VAL A 86 2.83 9.96 8.28
C VAL A 86 1.71 10.91 8.64
N ARG A 87 1.56 11.23 9.92
CA ARG A 87 0.49 12.13 10.38
C ARG A 87 0.62 13.54 9.81
N SER A 88 1.83 13.96 9.50
CA SER A 88 2.07 15.31 8.99
C SER A 88 2.51 15.31 7.53
N ALA A 89 2.39 14.17 6.85
CA ALA A 89 2.89 14.01 5.50
C ALA A 89 2.15 14.91 4.51
N SER A 90 2.90 15.45 3.56
CA SER A 90 2.33 16.14 2.42
C SER A 90 1.82 15.11 1.42
N LEU A 91 1.03 15.57 0.46
CA LEU A 91 0.54 14.69 -0.58
C LEU A 91 1.70 14.05 -1.35
N GLU A 92 2.76 14.81 -1.62
CA GLU A 92 3.92 14.26 -2.30
C GLU A 92 4.60 13.16 -1.49
N GLN A 93 4.72 13.37 -0.18
CA GLN A 93 5.30 12.34 0.69
C GLN A 93 4.46 11.09 0.72
N ILE A 94 3.14 11.25 0.69
CA ILE A 94 2.24 10.09 0.65
C ILE A 94 2.46 9.31 -0.63
N LYS A 95 2.63 9.99 -1.76
CA LYS A 95 2.91 9.29 -3.03
C LYS A 95 4.19 8.48 -2.93
N THR A 96 5.22 9.05 -2.33
CA THR A 96 6.49 8.35 -2.14
C THR A 96 6.30 7.08 -1.30
N MET A 97 5.57 7.21 -0.18
CA MET A 97 5.34 6.08 0.70
C MET A 97 4.43 5.02 0.05
N LEU A 98 3.42 5.46 -0.70
CA LEU A 98 2.56 4.52 -1.42
C LEU A 98 3.35 3.74 -2.47
N THR A 99 4.26 4.42 -3.16
CA THR A 99 5.10 3.76 -4.16
C THR A 99 5.93 2.66 -3.51
N PHE A 100 6.47 2.93 -2.32
CA PHE A 100 7.18 1.91 -1.55
C PHE A 100 6.27 0.71 -1.27
N CYS A 101 5.04 0.99 -0.80
CA CYS A 101 4.09 -0.08 -0.49
C CYS A 101 3.75 -0.91 -1.73
N VAL A 102 3.51 -0.25 -2.85
CA VAL A 102 3.12 -0.93 -4.08
C VAL A 102 4.24 -1.78 -4.63
N ARG A 103 5.45 -1.23 -4.69
CA ARG A 103 6.55 -1.88 -5.39
C ARG A 103 7.28 -2.92 -4.56
N GLY A 104 7.12 -2.87 -3.25
CA GLY A 104 7.82 -3.80 -2.38
C GLY A 104 7.47 -5.26 -2.65
N GLU A 105 6.29 -5.52 -3.17
CA GLU A 105 5.87 -6.89 -3.45
C GLU A 105 6.77 -7.56 -4.49
N ARG A 106 7.38 -6.79 -5.37
CA ARG A 106 8.30 -7.33 -6.38
C ARG A 106 9.52 -7.99 -5.74
N PHE A 107 9.89 -7.53 -4.57
CA PHE A 107 11.10 -7.95 -3.90
C PHE A 107 10.84 -8.85 -2.70
N SER A 108 9.61 -8.88 -2.23
CA SER A 108 9.27 -9.62 -1.02
C SER A 108 7.80 -10.02 -1.07
N ASP A 109 7.56 -11.29 -1.33
CA ASP A 109 6.19 -11.81 -1.34
C ASP A 109 5.55 -11.58 0.03
N GLY A 110 4.33 -11.08 0.02
CA GLY A 110 3.64 -10.77 1.27
C GLY A 110 3.84 -9.35 1.74
N HIS A 111 4.59 -8.54 0.99
CA HIS A 111 4.83 -7.16 1.37
C HIS A 111 3.51 -6.38 1.49
N TRP A 112 2.59 -6.57 0.54
CA TRP A 112 1.30 -5.90 0.60
C TRP A 112 0.54 -6.26 1.87
N ALA A 113 0.55 -7.54 2.23
CA ALA A 113 -0.10 -7.98 3.46
C ALA A 113 0.52 -7.31 4.67
N ALA A 114 1.85 -7.24 4.71
CA ALA A 114 2.54 -6.61 5.82
C ALA A 114 2.18 -5.12 5.93
N MET A 115 2.03 -4.44 4.80
CA MET A 115 1.68 -3.03 4.80
C MET A 115 0.28 -2.80 5.34
N ILE A 116 -0.64 -3.73 5.05
CA ILE A 116 -2.01 -3.63 5.55
C ILE A 116 -2.07 -4.03 7.03
N GLU A 117 -1.50 -5.18 7.36
CA GLU A 117 -1.57 -5.72 8.73
C GLU A 117 -0.83 -4.84 9.74
N GLY A 118 0.25 -4.21 9.30
CA GLY A 118 1.00 -3.31 10.16
C GLY A 118 0.35 -1.95 10.35
N GLY A 119 -0.78 -1.69 9.68
CA GLY A 119 -1.48 -0.43 9.82
C GLY A 119 -0.92 0.69 8.97
N HIS A 120 0.06 0.41 8.13
CA HIS A 120 0.68 1.46 7.31
C HIS A 120 -0.28 2.02 6.29
N ILE A 121 -1.00 1.15 5.58
CA ILE A 121 -1.98 1.58 4.60
C ILE A 121 -3.08 2.39 5.28
N ARG A 122 -3.57 1.91 6.42
CA ARG A 122 -4.62 2.63 7.15
C ARG A 122 -4.16 4.04 7.50
N ARG A 123 -2.95 4.18 8.03
CA ARG A 123 -2.46 5.50 8.43
C ARG A 123 -2.31 6.44 7.23
N LEU A 124 -1.86 5.91 6.09
CA LEU A 124 -1.75 6.72 4.88
C LEU A 124 -3.14 7.19 4.41
N LEU A 125 -4.12 6.31 4.42
CA LEU A 125 -5.47 6.66 3.99
C LEU A 125 -6.14 7.63 4.97
N GLU A 126 -5.86 7.48 6.27
CA GLU A 126 -6.37 8.42 7.26
C GLU A 126 -5.78 9.81 7.02
N ARG A 127 -4.49 9.88 6.71
CA ARG A 127 -3.87 11.16 6.40
C ARG A 127 -4.44 11.77 5.13
N LEU A 128 -4.68 10.95 4.11
CA LEU A 128 -5.31 11.44 2.88
C LEU A 128 -6.69 12.00 3.15
N THR A 129 -7.44 11.37 4.05
CA THR A 129 -8.75 11.88 4.43
C THR A 129 -8.65 13.27 5.00
N GLU A 130 -7.64 13.51 5.83
CA GLU A 130 -7.40 14.84 6.40
C GLU A 130 -7.03 15.85 5.33
N LEU A 131 -6.16 15.45 4.41
CA LEU A 131 -5.71 16.34 3.34
C LEU A 131 -6.82 16.67 2.37
N ARG A 132 -7.74 15.74 2.18
CA ARG A 132 -8.88 15.94 1.29
C ARG A 132 -9.89 16.91 1.87
N SER A 133 -10.00 16.94 3.20
CA SER A 133 -10.95 17.83 3.86
C SER A 133 -10.19 19.06 4.34
N PRO A 134 -10.16 20.12 3.55
CA PRO A 134 -9.46 21.31 3.99
C PRO A 134 -10.05 21.81 5.30
N CYS A 135 -9.15 22.13 6.18
CA CYS A 135 -9.55 22.62 7.48
C CYS A 135 -10.13 24.01 7.31
N ASP A 136 -11.26 24.19 7.86
CA ASP A 136 -11.91 25.50 7.78
C ASP A 136 -11.31 26.47 8.75
#